data_6bc2968ef795e943ff579d0717002d21
#
_entry.id   6bc2968ef795e943ff579d0717002d21
#
_cell.length_a   1.000
_cell.length_b   1.000
_cell.length_c   1.000
_cell.angle_alpha   90.00
_cell.angle_beta   90.00
_cell.angle_gamma   90.00
#
_symmetry.space_group_name_H-M   'P 1'
#
loop_
_entity.id
_entity.type
_entity.pdbx_description
1 polymer ?
#
loop_
_entity_poly.entity_id
_entity_poly.type
_entity_poly.pdbx_seq_one_letter_code
_entity_poly.pdbx_strand_id
1 'polypeptide(L)'
;MKKLVATAPRVAELKDYEDRPIQSNEVRVKVEFAAPKHGTELADFRGTTPFIDGKFDNDWKVFVERDADEPRGIEFGDLPIGNMFV
;
A
#
# COMPACT_ATOMS: atom_id res chain seq x y z
N MET A 1 -11.65 13.35 -7.45
CA MET A 1 -11.40 11.89 -7.52
C MET A 1 -11.05 11.39 -6.12
N LYS A 2 -11.42 10.16 -5.82
CA LYS A 2 -11.20 9.58 -4.49
C LYS A 2 -10.36 8.31 -4.58
N LYS A 3 -9.54 8.07 -3.56
CA LYS A 3 -8.78 6.83 -3.40
C LYS A 3 -9.10 6.20 -2.04
N LEU A 4 -9.09 4.88 -2.00
CA LEU A 4 -9.30 4.12 -0.76
C LEU A 4 -7.92 3.85 -0.14
N VAL A 5 -7.73 4.28 1.10
CA VAL A 5 -6.46 4.14 1.82
C VAL A 5 -6.67 3.65 3.24
N ALA A 6 -5.65 3.03 3.81
CA ALA A 6 -5.60 2.71 5.22
C ALA A 6 -4.84 3.82 5.96
N THR A 7 -5.52 4.52 6.85
CA THR A 7 -4.94 5.62 7.63
C THR A 7 -4.33 5.14 8.93
N ALA A 8 -4.75 3.97 9.39
CA ALA A 8 -4.23 3.28 10.56
C ALA A 8 -4.54 1.79 10.42
N PRO A 9 -3.95 0.90 11.22
CA PRO A 9 -4.34 -0.51 11.19
C PRO A 9 -5.84 -0.67 11.35
N ARG A 10 -6.46 -1.40 10.42
CA ARG A 10 -7.91 -1.71 10.39
C ARG A 10 -8.82 -0.49 10.22
N VAL A 11 -8.28 0.61 9.70
CA VAL A 11 -9.07 1.82 9.40
C VAL A 11 -8.93 2.15 7.93
N ALA A 12 -10.03 2.12 7.20
CA ALA A 12 -10.10 2.47 5.79
C ALA A 12 -10.84 3.79 5.62
N GLU A 13 -10.32 4.66 4.76
CA GLU A 13 -10.94 5.94 4.45
C GLU A 13 -10.86 6.23 2.96
N LEU A 14 -11.85 6.97 2.46
CA LEU A 14 -11.80 7.56 1.13
C LEU A 14 -11.18 8.96 1.23
N LYS A 15 -10.10 9.18 0.51
CA LYS A 15 -9.46 10.49 0.44
C LYS A 15 -9.56 11.07 -0.96
N ASP A 16 -9.77 12.37 -1.03
CA ASP A 16 -9.71 13.10 -2.30
C ASP A 16 -8.26 13.22 -2.77
N TYR A 17 -8.06 13.18 -4.07
CA TYR A 17 -6.78 13.44 -4.71
C TYR A 17 -6.99 14.13 -6.04
N GLU A 18 -5.97 14.86 -6.48
CA GLU A 18 -5.92 15.45 -7.81
C GLU A 18 -5.05 14.61 -8.72
N ASP A 19 -5.56 14.33 -9.92
CA ASP A 19 -4.82 13.61 -10.92
C ASP A 19 -3.84 14.56 -11.61
N ARG A 20 -2.58 14.16 -11.70
CA ARG A 20 -1.57 14.97 -12.40
C ARG A 20 -1.69 14.80 -13.92
N PRO A 21 -1.23 15.79 -14.72
CA PRO A 21 -1.14 15.60 -16.17
C PRO A 21 -0.24 14.42 -16.52
N ILE A 22 -0.61 13.66 -17.56
CA ILE A 22 0.21 12.56 -18.04
C ILE A 22 1.40 13.10 -18.84
N GLN A 23 2.53 12.39 -18.75
CA GLN A 23 3.72 12.68 -19.55
C GLN A 23 3.68 11.89 -20.86
N SER A 24 4.60 12.21 -21.77
CA SER A 24 4.61 11.62 -23.13
C SER A 24 4.83 10.10 -23.13
N ASN A 25 5.47 9.55 -22.08
CA ASN A 25 5.74 8.12 -21.93
C ASN A 25 4.75 7.40 -21.02
N GLU A 26 3.64 8.05 -20.68
CA GLU A 26 2.64 7.53 -19.76
C GLU A 26 1.28 7.38 -20.45
N VAL A 27 0.45 6.50 -19.91
CA VAL A 27 -0.96 6.38 -20.28
C VAL A 27 -1.82 6.51 -19.03
N ARG A 28 -3.02 7.03 -19.21
CA ARG A 28 -4.01 7.08 -18.13
C ARG A 28 -5.04 5.98 -18.35
N VAL A 29 -5.25 5.15 -17.34
CA VAL A 29 -6.23 4.07 -17.37
C VAL A 29 -7.36 4.38 -16.40
N LYS A 30 -8.59 4.37 -16.91
CA LYS A 30 -9.79 4.47 -16.06
C LYS A 30 -10.20 3.08 -15.62
N VAL A 31 -10.10 2.81 -14.33
CA VAL A 31 -10.51 1.53 -13.75
C VAL A 31 -12.02 1.52 -13.59
N GLU A 32 -12.68 0.50 -14.11
CA GLU A 32 -14.13 0.31 -13.94
C GLU A 32 -14.46 -0.62 -12.79
N PHE A 33 -13.67 -1.66 -12.61
CA PHE A 33 -13.86 -2.65 -11.55
C PHE A 33 -12.53 -3.02 -10.94
N ALA A 34 -12.51 -3.21 -9.63
CA ALA A 34 -11.36 -3.72 -8.90
C ALA A 34 -11.82 -4.66 -7.78
N ALA A 35 -11.07 -5.71 -7.54
CA ALA A 35 -11.37 -6.67 -6.49
C ALA A 35 -10.10 -6.95 -5.68
N PRO A 36 -9.98 -6.40 -4.46
CA PRO A 36 -8.83 -6.67 -3.61
C PRO A 36 -8.85 -8.13 -3.16
N LYS A 37 -7.68 -8.75 -3.15
CA LYS A 37 -7.53 -10.13 -2.69
C LYS A 37 -7.35 -10.14 -1.19
N HIS A 38 -8.21 -10.90 -0.48
CA HIS A 38 -8.27 -10.88 0.97
C HIS A 38 -6.98 -11.32 1.68
N GLY A 39 -6.19 -12.24 1.12
CA GLY A 39 -4.97 -12.73 1.75
C GLY A 39 -3.92 -11.63 1.97
N THR A 40 -3.45 -11.04 0.88
CA THR A 40 -2.41 -10.01 0.91
C THR A 40 -2.92 -8.67 1.42
N GLU A 41 -4.07 -8.22 0.91
CA GLU A 41 -4.63 -6.91 1.27
C GLU A 41 -5.01 -6.83 2.74
N LEU A 42 -5.60 -7.89 3.32
CA LEU A 42 -5.96 -7.89 4.73
C LEU A 42 -4.74 -7.91 5.65
N ALA A 43 -3.65 -8.57 5.26
CA ALA A 43 -2.42 -8.55 6.05
C ALA A 43 -1.87 -7.12 6.18
N ASP A 44 -1.83 -6.39 5.08
CA ASP A 44 -1.40 -4.98 5.07
C ASP A 44 -2.39 -4.10 5.85
N PHE A 45 -3.68 -4.27 5.61
CA PHE A 45 -4.73 -3.49 6.26
C PHE A 45 -4.76 -3.69 7.78
N ARG A 46 -4.56 -4.90 8.25
CA ARG A 46 -4.52 -5.23 9.69
C ARG A 46 -3.20 -4.86 10.35
N GLY A 47 -2.16 -4.60 9.58
CA GLY A 47 -0.83 -4.35 10.12
C GLY A 47 -0.13 -5.61 10.62
N THR A 48 -0.47 -6.77 10.05
CA THR A 48 0.11 -8.06 10.45
C THR A 48 1.17 -8.57 9.49
N THR A 49 1.41 -7.87 8.39
CA THR A 49 2.43 -8.26 7.43
C THR A 49 3.84 -8.07 8.00
N PRO A 50 4.79 -8.98 7.68
CA PRO A 50 6.17 -8.83 8.14
C PRO A 50 6.91 -7.65 7.49
N PHE A 51 6.36 -7.05 6.43
CA PHE A 51 6.99 -5.90 5.75
C PHE A 51 6.94 -4.61 6.56
N ILE A 52 6.15 -4.54 7.64
CA ILE A 52 6.05 -3.32 8.47
C ILE A 52 7.35 -3.12 9.23
N ASP A 53 7.77 -4.09 10.01
CA ASP A 53 8.96 -4.00 10.88
C ASP A 53 10.12 -4.85 10.38
N GLY A 54 9.92 -5.65 9.35
CA GLY A 54 10.90 -6.57 8.79
C GLY A 54 11.36 -6.18 7.39
N LYS A 55 12.53 -6.66 7.02
CA LYS A 55 13.02 -6.64 5.65
C LYS A 55 13.43 -8.04 5.24
N PHE A 56 13.31 -8.35 3.94
CA PHE A 56 13.69 -9.65 3.43
C PHE A 56 15.20 -9.70 3.17
N ASP A 57 15.88 -10.68 3.79
CA ASP A 57 17.29 -10.94 3.56
C ASP A 57 17.44 -11.92 2.39
N ASN A 58 18.04 -11.46 1.30
CA ASN A 58 18.21 -12.25 0.08
C ASN A 58 19.24 -13.38 0.23
N ASP A 59 20.19 -13.25 1.14
CA ASP A 59 21.22 -14.27 1.37
C ASP A 59 20.67 -15.46 2.14
N TRP A 60 19.91 -15.18 3.19
CA TRP A 60 19.32 -16.21 4.06
C TRP A 60 17.88 -16.58 3.70
N LYS A 61 17.22 -15.81 2.80
CA LYS A 61 15.84 -16.02 2.38
C LYS A 61 14.83 -15.99 3.53
N VAL A 62 15.06 -15.13 4.50
CA VAL A 62 14.21 -14.94 5.66
C VAL A 62 13.97 -13.46 5.92
N PHE A 63 12.91 -13.15 6.69
CA PHE A 63 12.70 -11.80 7.18
C PHE A 63 13.54 -11.55 8.43
N VAL A 64 14.18 -10.38 8.47
CA VAL A 64 14.95 -9.90 9.63
C VAL A 64 14.37 -8.58 10.10
N GLU A 65 14.63 -8.22 11.37
CA GLU A 65 14.20 -6.93 11.90
C GLU A 65 14.93 -5.78 11.21
N ARG A 66 14.22 -4.67 11.02
CA ARG A 66 14.82 -3.43 10.55
C ARG A 66 15.57 -2.75 11.70
N ASP A 67 16.66 -2.05 11.36
CA ASP A 67 17.32 -1.19 12.31
C ASP A 67 16.41 0.00 12.68
N ALA A 68 16.61 0.60 13.86
CA ALA A 68 15.73 1.66 14.36
C ALA A 68 15.73 2.90 13.47
N ASP A 69 16.76 3.14 12.70
CA ASP A 69 16.90 4.27 11.77
C ASP A 69 16.48 3.94 10.33
N GLU A 70 16.15 2.69 10.04
CA GLU A 70 15.64 2.30 8.72
C GLU A 70 14.14 2.65 8.59
N PRO A 71 13.70 3.16 7.42
CA PRO A 71 12.28 3.39 7.20
C PRO A 71 11.51 2.08 7.18
N ARG A 72 10.26 2.12 7.66
CA ARG A 72 9.37 0.96 7.57
C ARG A 72 9.04 0.64 6.12
N GLY A 73 8.85 -0.64 5.82
CA GLY A 73 8.45 -1.08 4.49
C GLY A 73 7.03 -0.69 4.13
N ILE A 74 6.15 -0.59 5.12
CA ILE A 74 4.76 -0.19 4.96
C ILE A 74 4.42 0.84 6.04
N GLU A 75 3.85 1.95 5.62
CA GLU A 75 3.41 3.01 6.51
C GLU A 75 1.93 3.30 6.28
N PHE A 76 1.19 3.49 7.38
CA PHE A 76 -0.20 3.92 7.32
C PHE A 76 -0.29 5.43 7.07
N GLY A 77 -1.47 5.88 6.71
CA GLY A 77 -1.75 7.27 6.33
C GLY A 77 -2.33 7.32 4.93
N ASP A 78 -1.53 7.03 3.93
CA ASP A 78 -1.94 6.94 2.53
C ASP A 78 -1.68 5.54 1.93
N LEU A 79 -1.67 4.51 2.76
CA LEU A 79 -1.45 3.14 2.30
C LEU A 79 -2.61 2.71 1.38
N PRO A 80 -2.36 2.46 0.08
CA PRO A 80 -3.43 2.10 -0.84
C PRO A 80 -4.04 0.74 -0.51
N ILE A 81 -5.35 0.65 -0.62
CA ILE A 81 -6.08 -0.61 -0.50
C ILE A 81 -6.47 -1.07 -1.90
N GLY A 82 -5.83 -2.13 -2.39
CA GLY A 82 -6.15 -2.73 -3.69
C GLY A 82 -6.03 -1.78 -4.87
N ASN A 83 -5.30 -0.68 -4.74
CA ASN A 83 -5.22 0.37 -5.76
C ASN A 83 -6.60 0.87 -6.22
N MET A 84 -7.53 0.99 -5.29
CA MET A 84 -8.90 1.41 -5.59
C MET A 84 -8.99 2.93 -5.67
N PHE A 85 -9.30 3.42 -6.86
CA PHE A 85 -9.53 4.83 -7.15
C PHE A 85 -10.97 5.01 -7.64
N VAL A 86 -11.62 5.98 -7.09
CA VAL A 86 -13.03 6.25 -7.38
C VAL A 86 -13.19 7.67 -7.90
#